data_289617f8a5a893f6323a380c32bdfafd
#
_entry.id   289617f8a5a893f6323a380c32bdfafd
#
_cell.length_a   1.000
_cell.length_b   1.000
_cell.length_c   1.000
_cell.angle_alpha   90.00
_cell.angle_beta   90.00
_cell.angle_gamma   90.00
#
_symmetry.space_group_name_H-M   'P 1'
#
loop_
_entity.id
_entity.type
_entity.pdbx_description
1 polymer ?
#
loop_
_entity_poly.entity_id
_entity_poly.type
_entity_poly.pdbx_seq_one_letter_code
_entity_poly.pdbx_strand_id
1 'polypeptide(L)'
;MGYRSDVGLALSKAGAEQLREELRALNKNSETFSETTAFLNATDKHLKHEATGAELYLWSWLKWYEHYPDVRFMEDLMGKLESDDFLFLRIGEDMNDNEERGNFWDNPFELSILRTITSI
;
A
#
# COMPACT_ATOMS: atom_id res chain seq x y z
N MET A 1 2.70 -1.92 22.54
CA MET A 1 2.19 -3.02 21.72
C MET A 1 1.00 -2.55 20.96
N GLY A 2 0.65 -3.15 19.92
CA GLY A 2 -0.49 -2.87 19.11
C GLY A 2 -0.61 -3.94 18.06
N TYR A 3 -1.74 -3.98 17.40
CA TYR A 3 -1.98 -4.94 16.34
C TYR A 3 -1.18 -4.55 15.10
N ARG A 4 -0.43 -5.49 14.53
CA ARG A 4 0.46 -5.24 13.39
C ARG A 4 -0.03 -5.96 12.14
N SER A 5 0.33 -5.39 11.00
CA SER A 5 -0.03 -5.94 9.69
C SER A 5 1.15 -5.85 8.73
N ASP A 6 1.19 -6.79 7.80
CA ASP A 6 2.04 -6.68 6.63
C ASP A 6 1.18 -6.20 5.48
N VAL A 7 1.66 -5.24 4.70
CA VAL A 7 0.88 -4.57 3.66
C VAL A 7 1.66 -4.55 2.36
N GLY A 8 0.98 -4.91 1.27
CA GLY A 8 1.51 -4.78 -0.07
C GLY A 8 0.57 -3.97 -0.93
N LEU A 9 1.12 -3.09 -1.74
CA LEU A 9 0.35 -2.28 -2.67
C LEU A 9 1.05 -2.25 -4.01
N ALA A 10 0.38 -2.75 -5.03
CA ALA A 10 0.83 -2.61 -6.41
C ALA A 10 -0.05 -1.57 -7.08
N LEU A 11 0.56 -0.63 -7.78
CA LEU A 11 -0.13 0.42 -8.52
C LEU A 11 0.25 0.34 -9.98
N SER A 12 -0.73 0.51 -10.86
CA SER A 12 -0.46 0.71 -12.27
C SER A 12 0.22 2.08 -12.43
N LYS A 13 0.67 2.37 -13.65
CA LYS A 13 1.22 3.70 -13.95
C LYS A 13 0.21 4.79 -13.58
N ALA A 14 -1.05 4.62 -13.97
CA ALA A 14 -2.11 5.58 -13.65
C ALA A 14 -2.32 5.71 -12.15
N GLY A 15 -2.31 4.59 -11.43
CA GLY A 15 -2.45 4.61 -9.98
C GLY A 15 -1.30 5.31 -9.29
N ALA A 16 -0.07 5.08 -9.76
CA ALA A 16 1.12 5.73 -9.21
C ALA A 16 1.10 7.24 -9.46
N GLU A 17 0.64 7.65 -10.65
CA GLU A 17 0.49 9.08 -10.97
C GLU A 17 -0.56 9.73 -10.08
N GLN A 18 -1.67 9.04 -9.83
CA GLN A 18 -2.72 9.53 -8.93
C GLN A 18 -2.18 9.72 -7.51
N LEU A 19 -1.40 8.78 -7.03
CA LEU A 19 -0.77 8.91 -5.71
C LEU A 19 0.08 10.19 -5.63
N ARG A 20 0.89 10.44 -6.65
CA ARG A 20 1.75 11.63 -6.67
C ARG A 20 0.93 12.92 -6.72
N GLU A 21 -0.16 12.93 -7.49
CA GLU A 21 -1.03 14.09 -7.57
C GLU A 21 -1.72 14.38 -6.24
N GLU A 22 -2.23 13.34 -5.58
CA GLU A 22 -2.89 13.48 -4.28
C GLU A 22 -1.91 14.01 -3.24
N LEU A 23 -0.66 13.52 -3.27
CA LEU A 23 0.38 14.02 -2.37
C LEU A 23 0.70 15.49 -2.62
N ARG A 24 0.84 15.88 -3.89
CA ARG A 24 1.15 17.27 -4.24
C ARG A 24 0.02 18.22 -3.85
N ALA A 25 -1.21 17.73 -3.81
CA ALA A 25 -2.36 18.53 -3.43
C ALA A 25 -2.44 18.82 -1.93
N LEU A 26 -1.69 18.07 -1.11
CA LEU A 26 -1.68 18.29 0.33
C LEU A 26 -0.89 19.55 0.69
N ASN A 27 -1.32 20.23 1.76
CA ASN A 27 -0.57 21.32 2.33
C ASN A 27 0.73 20.72 2.93
N LYS A 28 1.88 21.23 2.48
CA LYS A 28 3.18 20.71 2.90
C LYS A 28 3.48 20.94 4.38
N ASN A 29 2.74 21.81 5.01
CA ASN A 29 2.88 22.06 6.45
C ASN A 29 1.91 21.23 7.28
N SER A 30 1.09 20.37 6.64
CA SER A 30 0.11 19.59 7.36
C SER A 30 0.73 18.33 7.95
N GLU A 31 0.11 17.84 9.02
CA GLU A 31 0.47 16.56 9.62
C GLU A 31 0.29 15.42 8.62
N THR A 32 -0.79 15.46 7.84
CA THR A 32 -1.06 14.43 6.83
C THR A 32 0.07 14.33 5.82
N PHE A 33 0.57 15.46 5.32
CA PHE A 33 1.69 15.45 4.37
C PHE A 33 2.94 14.86 5.01
N SER A 34 3.28 15.32 6.19
CA SER A 34 4.48 14.88 6.92
C SER A 34 4.45 13.38 7.20
N GLU A 35 3.35 12.89 7.74
CA GLU A 35 3.22 11.49 8.10
C GLU A 35 3.12 10.57 6.89
N THR A 36 2.40 11.00 5.84
CA THR A 36 2.28 10.20 4.63
C THR A 36 3.62 10.10 3.91
N THR A 37 4.37 11.19 3.85
CA THR A 37 5.70 11.18 3.25
C THR A 37 6.63 10.23 4.00
N ALA A 38 6.62 10.29 5.34
CA ALA A 38 7.42 9.40 6.17
C ALA A 38 7.01 7.93 5.96
N PHE A 39 5.71 7.67 5.88
CA PHE A 39 5.17 6.34 5.64
C PHE A 39 5.64 5.77 4.29
N LEU A 40 5.58 6.56 3.23
CA LEU A 40 6.02 6.12 1.91
C LEU A 40 7.52 5.92 1.85
N ASN A 41 8.29 6.66 2.64
CA ASN A 41 9.74 6.50 2.70
C ASN A 41 10.18 5.36 3.62
N ALA A 42 9.28 4.83 4.42
CA ALA A 42 9.58 3.76 5.37
C ALA A 42 9.26 2.36 4.84
N THR A 43 9.05 2.24 3.54
CA THR A 43 8.78 0.93 2.93
C THR A 43 9.97 0.00 3.08
N ASP A 44 9.71 -1.28 3.29
CA ASP A 44 10.74 -2.31 3.23
C ASP A 44 11.19 -2.55 1.80
N LYS A 45 10.29 -2.33 0.85
CA LYS A 45 10.60 -2.50 -0.56
C LYS A 45 9.74 -1.55 -1.38
N HIS A 46 10.37 -0.80 -2.27
CA HIS A 46 9.69 0.04 -3.25
C HIS A 46 10.35 -0.22 -4.60
N LEU A 47 9.59 -0.76 -5.53
CA LEU A 47 10.08 -1.09 -6.87
C LEU A 47 9.28 -0.34 -7.92
N LYS A 48 9.94 -0.04 -9.02
CA LYS A 48 9.30 0.52 -10.20
C LYS A 48 9.61 -0.37 -11.38
N HIS A 49 8.57 -0.76 -12.12
CA HIS A 49 8.73 -1.56 -13.34
C HIS A 49 8.84 -0.60 -14.51
N GLU A 50 10.03 -0.47 -15.07
CA GLU A 50 10.31 0.55 -16.10
C GLU A 50 9.45 0.40 -17.35
N ALA A 51 9.21 -0.83 -17.79
CA ALA A 51 8.47 -1.06 -19.03
C ALA A 51 7.01 -0.62 -18.94
N THR A 52 6.37 -0.76 -17.78
CA THR A 52 4.93 -0.46 -17.64
C THR A 52 4.66 0.79 -16.80
N GLY A 53 5.64 1.26 -16.03
CA GLY A 53 5.45 2.34 -15.08
C GLY A 53 4.76 1.92 -13.79
N ALA A 54 4.48 0.63 -13.61
CA ALA A 54 3.88 0.11 -12.39
C ALA A 54 4.84 0.24 -11.20
N GLU A 55 4.30 0.37 -9.99
CA GLU A 55 5.10 0.51 -8.77
C GLU A 55 4.58 -0.43 -7.70
N LEU A 56 5.50 -0.91 -6.87
CA LEU A 56 5.22 -1.80 -5.76
C LEU A 56 5.73 -1.20 -4.47
N TYR A 57 4.91 -1.25 -3.43
CA TYR A 57 5.28 -0.85 -2.08
C TYR A 57 5.00 -2.00 -1.14
N LEU A 58 5.97 -2.36 -0.31
CA LEU A 58 5.78 -3.38 0.73
C LEU A 58 6.19 -2.81 2.07
N TRP A 59 5.35 -3.02 3.06
CA TRP A 59 5.63 -2.67 4.46
C TRP A 59 5.41 -3.91 5.30
N SER A 60 6.24 -4.09 6.31
CA SER A 60 6.01 -5.15 7.29
C SER A 60 5.86 -4.56 8.68
N TRP A 61 5.07 -5.25 9.49
CA TRP A 61 4.93 -4.96 10.90
C TRP A 61 4.41 -3.55 11.18
N LEU A 62 3.42 -3.09 10.39
CA LEU A 62 2.79 -1.77 10.50
C LEU A 62 1.62 -1.78 11.47
N LYS A 63 1.36 -0.63 12.08
CA LYS A 63 0.08 -0.35 12.72
C LYS A 63 -0.84 0.27 11.67
N TRP A 64 -1.63 -0.56 11.02
CA TRP A 64 -2.56 -0.11 9.97
C TRP A 64 -3.88 0.28 10.61
N TYR A 65 -3.93 1.48 11.19
CA TYR A 65 -5.12 1.99 11.88
C TYR A 65 -5.72 3.15 11.08
N GLU A 66 -7.01 3.02 10.78
CA GLU A 66 -7.70 3.97 9.90
C GLU A 66 -7.68 5.42 10.39
N HIS A 67 -7.56 5.64 11.70
CA HIS A 67 -7.54 7.00 12.23
C HIS A 67 -6.18 7.69 12.07
N TYR A 68 -5.14 6.96 11.68
CA TYR A 68 -3.84 7.58 11.43
C TYR A 68 -3.90 8.36 10.10
N PRO A 69 -3.34 9.59 10.05
CA PRO A 69 -3.42 10.41 8.84
C PRO A 69 -2.86 9.75 7.59
N ASP A 70 -1.75 9.04 7.71
CA ASP A 70 -1.12 8.34 6.58
C ASP A 70 -1.99 7.19 6.07
N VAL A 71 -2.54 6.39 6.97
CA VAL A 71 -3.42 5.28 6.60
C VAL A 71 -4.69 5.83 5.96
N ARG A 72 -5.27 6.88 6.54
CA ARG A 72 -6.47 7.52 5.98
C ARG A 72 -6.20 8.05 4.57
N PHE A 73 -5.04 8.67 4.36
CA PHE A 73 -4.67 9.14 3.03
C PHE A 73 -4.65 8.00 2.02
N MET A 74 -4.05 6.87 2.38
CA MET A 74 -3.97 5.71 1.50
C MET A 74 -5.36 5.09 1.26
N GLU A 75 -6.20 5.02 2.28
CA GLU A 75 -7.56 4.51 2.13
C GLU A 75 -8.38 5.41 1.20
N ASP A 76 -8.27 6.71 1.37
CA ASP A 76 -8.98 7.67 0.50
C ASP A 76 -8.49 7.58 -0.94
N LEU A 77 -7.19 7.43 -1.14
CA LEU A 77 -6.61 7.24 -2.47
C LEU A 77 -7.19 5.99 -3.14
N MET A 78 -7.18 4.87 -2.43
CA MET A 78 -7.70 3.62 -2.98
C MET A 78 -9.19 3.72 -3.31
N GLY A 79 -9.93 4.51 -2.53
CA GLY A 79 -11.34 4.77 -2.82
C GLY A 79 -11.58 5.56 -4.09
N LYS A 80 -10.59 6.29 -4.58
CA LYS A 80 -10.67 7.10 -5.81
C LYS A 80 -10.15 6.38 -7.04
N LEU A 81 -9.30 5.36 -6.87
CA LEU A 81 -8.69 4.65 -7.98
C LEU A 81 -9.68 3.69 -8.64
N GLU A 82 -9.52 3.51 -9.95
CA GLU A 82 -10.20 2.42 -10.65
C GLU A 82 -9.67 1.09 -10.12
N SER A 83 -10.52 0.08 -10.04
CA SER A 83 -10.12 -1.19 -9.44
C SER A 83 -8.98 -1.88 -10.19
N ASP A 84 -8.87 -1.63 -11.50
CA ASP A 84 -7.81 -2.23 -12.32
C ASP A 84 -6.45 -1.53 -12.13
N ASP A 85 -6.42 -0.43 -11.40
CA ASP A 85 -5.21 0.37 -11.25
C ASP A 85 -4.47 0.09 -9.94
N PHE A 86 -5.01 -0.76 -9.08
CA PHE A 86 -4.32 -1.11 -7.84
C PHE A 86 -4.66 -2.52 -7.37
N LEU A 87 -3.74 -3.07 -6.57
CA LEU A 87 -3.98 -4.26 -5.78
C LEU A 87 -3.41 -4.01 -4.39
N PHE A 88 -4.27 -4.07 -3.40
CA PHE A 88 -3.91 -3.88 -2.00
C PHE A 88 -4.12 -5.19 -1.25
N LEU A 89 -3.07 -5.66 -0.59
CA LEU A 89 -3.11 -6.88 0.22
C LEU A 89 -2.62 -6.54 1.62
N ARG A 90 -3.36 -7.00 2.62
CA ARG A 90 -2.97 -6.84 4.02
C ARG A 90 -3.22 -8.15 4.76
N ILE A 91 -2.24 -8.56 5.55
CA ILE A 91 -2.40 -9.66 6.49
C ILE A 91 -2.08 -9.17 7.89
N GLY A 92 -2.96 -9.47 8.83
CA GLY A 92 -2.79 -9.10 10.22
C GLY A 92 -2.14 -10.23 11.02
N GLU A 93 -2.06 -10.02 12.32
CA GLU A 93 -1.46 -11.01 13.22
C GLU A 93 -2.32 -12.27 13.34
N ASP A 94 -3.64 -12.15 13.21
CA ASP A 94 -4.52 -13.31 13.20
C ASP A 94 -4.48 -14.01 11.86
N MET A 95 -4.45 -15.34 11.86
CA MET A 95 -4.34 -16.13 10.63
C MET A 95 -5.49 -15.87 9.65
N ASN A 96 -6.66 -15.50 10.16
CA ASN A 96 -7.84 -15.26 9.32
C ASN A 96 -8.01 -13.79 8.96
N ASP A 97 -7.15 -12.91 9.45
CA ASP A 97 -7.25 -11.49 9.17
C ASP A 97 -6.43 -11.16 7.93
N ASN A 98 -7.10 -11.19 6.78
CA ASN A 98 -6.48 -10.73 5.55
C ASN A 98 -7.49 -9.92 4.75
N GLU A 99 -6.96 -9.01 3.96
CA GLU A 99 -7.76 -8.07 3.20
C GLU A 99 -7.20 -7.96 1.79
N GLU A 100 -8.09 -8.00 0.80
CA GLU A 100 -7.72 -7.84 -0.59
C GLU A 100 -8.63 -6.80 -1.21
N ARG A 101 -8.04 -5.80 -1.86
CA ARG A 101 -8.80 -4.74 -2.52
C ARG A 101 -8.16 -4.42 -3.86
N GLY A 102 -8.99 -4.08 -4.83
CA GLY A 102 -8.52 -3.80 -6.18
C GLY A 102 -8.44 -5.06 -7.01
N ASN A 103 -8.05 -4.89 -8.25
CA ASN A 103 -8.16 -5.95 -9.25
C ASN A 103 -6.93 -6.04 -10.16
N PHE A 104 -5.81 -5.42 -9.75
CA PHE A 104 -4.57 -5.39 -10.54
C PHE A 104 -3.76 -6.67 -10.30
N TRP A 105 -4.39 -7.83 -10.60
CA TRP A 105 -3.76 -9.14 -10.38
C TRP A 105 -2.68 -9.46 -11.41
N ASP A 106 -2.72 -8.84 -12.58
CA ASP A 106 -1.70 -9.01 -13.62
C ASP A 106 -0.53 -8.06 -13.48
N ASN A 107 -0.29 -7.58 -12.24
CA ASN A 107 0.84 -6.70 -11.97
C ASN A 107 2.18 -7.42 -12.25
N PRO A 108 3.20 -6.68 -12.69
CA PRO A 108 4.48 -7.28 -13.05
C PRO A 108 5.28 -7.81 -11.86
N PHE A 109 4.82 -7.56 -10.64
CA PHE A 109 5.51 -7.97 -9.41
C PHE A 109 4.98 -9.29 -8.86
N GLU A 110 3.92 -9.83 -9.46
CA GLU A 110 3.26 -11.06 -9.00
C GLU A 110 2.88 -10.99 -7.52
N LEU A 111 2.41 -9.81 -7.10
CA LEU A 111 2.02 -9.59 -5.69
C LEU A 111 0.90 -10.54 -5.31
N SER A 112 1.09 -11.30 -4.24
CA SER A 112 0.10 -12.24 -3.73
C SER A 112 0.36 -12.52 -2.26
N ILE A 113 -0.63 -13.11 -1.61
CA ILE A 113 -0.47 -13.55 -0.23
C ILE A 113 0.06 -14.99 -0.25
N LEU A 114 1.20 -15.20 0.40
CA LEU A 114 1.78 -16.52 0.54
C LEU A 114 1.73 -16.91 2.01
N ARG A 115 1.08 -18.04 2.28
CA ARG A 115 1.09 -18.65 3.62
C ARG A 115 1.84 -19.95 3.53
N THR A 116 2.78 -20.14 4.46
CA THR A 116 3.71 -21.26 4.42
C THR A 116 3.57 -22.08 5.67
N ILE A 117 3.51 -23.42 5.51
CA ILE A 117 3.63 -24.35 6.63
C ILE A 117 5.08 -24.78 6.68
N THR A 118 5.69 -24.61 7.85
CA THR A 118 7.09 -24.98 8.04
C THR A 118 7.23 -25.93 9.21
N SER A 119 8.30 -26.69 9.21
CA SER A 119 8.67 -27.56 10.34
C SER A 119 10.17 -27.53 10.50
N ILE A 120 10.60 -27.99 11.64
CA ILE A 120 12.03 -28.14 11.93
C ILE A 120 12.50 -29.55 11.60
#